data_39967c41af325714a7e4eb5ce0d30c4d
#
_entry.id   39967c41af325714a7e4eb5ce0d30c4d
#
_cell.length_a   1.000
_cell.length_b   1.000
_cell.length_c   1.000
_cell.angle_alpha   90.00
_cell.angle_beta   90.00
_cell.angle_gamma   90.00
#
_symmetry.space_group_name_H-M   'P 1'
#
loop_
_entity.id
_entity.type
_entity.pdbx_description
1 polymer ?
#
loop_
_entity_poly.entity_id
_entity_poly.type
_entity_poly.pdbx_seq_one_letter_code
_entity_poly.pdbx_strand_id
1 'polypeptide(L)'
;MAENKLADLSTDFAVRILKLTDSIKGHYSLANQLERSGTSIGANIREAKYAHGKADFVAKLQISLKECYETEYWLELAQKSEIVSEESVKSLLHDCGTIRRMLIASINTTKDNLNKSE
;
A
#
# COMPACT_ATOMS: atom_id res chain seq x y z
N MET A 1 1.94 18.67 3.01
CA MET A 1 1.74 18.23 1.61
C MET A 1 1.23 16.80 1.61
N ALA A 2 0.21 16.54 0.81
CA ALA A 2 -0.42 15.20 0.74
C ALA A 2 0.55 14.11 0.35
N GLU A 3 1.45 14.39 -0.59
CA GLU A 3 2.44 13.41 -1.05
C GLU A 3 3.43 13.02 0.05
N ASN A 4 3.86 13.97 0.87
CA ASN A 4 4.76 13.67 1.99
C ASN A 4 4.04 12.85 3.06
N LYS A 5 2.77 13.16 3.31
CA LYS A 5 1.96 12.40 4.25
C LYS A 5 1.76 10.97 3.77
N LEU A 6 1.48 10.81 2.48
CA LEU A 6 1.30 9.49 1.88
C LEU A 6 2.59 8.66 1.96
N ALA A 7 3.74 9.30 1.69
CA ALA A 7 5.05 8.65 1.81
C ALA A 7 5.30 8.18 3.24
N ASP A 8 5.03 9.03 4.21
CA ASP A 8 5.26 8.71 5.64
C ASP A 8 4.33 7.59 6.10
N LEU A 9 3.04 7.67 5.75
CA LEU A 9 2.07 6.64 6.13
C LEU A 9 2.42 5.28 5.54
N SER A 10 2.84 5.26 4.27
CA SER A 10 3.18 4.02 3.59
C SER A 10 4.47 3.40 4.13
N THR A 11 5.42 4.24 4.56
CA THR A 11 6.66 3.76 5.17
C THR A 11 6.37 3.16 6.56
N ASP A 12 5.59 3.88 7.38
CA ASP A 12 5.19 3.36 8.70
C ASP A 12 4.42 2.06 8.57
N PHE A 13 3.54 1.99 7.59
CA PHE A 13 2.77 0.77 7.28
C PHE A 13 3.71 -0.39 6.93
N ALA A 14 4.70 -0.14 6.06
CA ALA A 14 5.67 -1.15 5.65
C ALA A 14 6.46 -1.69 6.84
N VAL A 15 6.88 -0.81 7.75
CA VAL A 15 7.60 -1.22 8.97
C VAL A 15 6.74 -2.17 9.79
N ARG A 16 5.45 -1.85 9.94
CA ARG A 16 4.53 -2.69 10.70
C ARG A 16 4.26 -4.03 10.01
N ILE A 17 4.21 -4.04 8.68
CA ILE A 17 4.09 -5.29 7.91
C ILE A 17 5.30 -6.18 8.15
N LEU A 18 6.51 -5.61 8.11
CA LEU A 18 7.73 -6.39 8.36
C LEU A 18 7.73 -7.00 9.75
N LYS A 19 7.27 -6.25 10.75
CA LYS A 19 7.15 -6.77 12.12
C LYS A 19 6.14 -7.89 12.22
N LEU A 20 5.02 -7.76 11.51
CA LEU A 20 3.98 -8.80 11.50
C LEU A 20 4.50 -10.07 10.83
N THR A 21 5.14 -9.95 9.67
CA THR A 21 5.64 -11.12 8.93
C THR A 21 6.74 -11.85 9.71
N ASP A 22 7.55 -11.13 10.48
CA ASP A 22 8.55 -11.74 11.36
C ASP A 22 7.91 -12.63 12.42
N SER A 23 6.68 -12.32 12.83
CA SER A 23 5.97 -13.10 13.84
C SER A 23 5.30 -14.35 13.27
N ILE A 24 5.17 -14.46 11.95
CA ILE A 24 4.52 -15.60 11.30
C ILE A 24 5.50 -16.76 11.18
N LYS A 25 5.16 -17.89 11.79
CA LYS A 25 5.98 -19.11 11.74
C LYS A 25 5.23 -20.20 10.98
N GLY A 26 5.95 -20.91 10.11
CA GLY A 26 5.39 -22.06 9.42
C GLY A 26 4.56 -21.77 8.17
N HIS A 27 4.38 -20.49 7.82
CA HIS A 27 3.62 -20.07 6.64
C HIS A 27 4.44 -19.08 5.82
N TYR A 28 5.60 -19.51 5.37
CA TYR A 28 6.58 -18.64 4.73
C TYR A 28 6.10 -18.06 3.41
N SER A 29 5.33 -18.84 2.63
CA SER A 29 4.77 -18.33 1.36
C SER A 29 3.82 -17.17 1.59
N LEU A 30 2.95 -17.30 2.58
CA LEU A 30 2.02 -16.22 2.93
C LEU A 30 2.78 -15.00 3.45
N ALA A 31 3.72 -15.22 4.36
CA ALA A 31 4.54 -14.13 4.92
C ALA A 31 5.29 -13.39 3.82
N ASN A 32 5.85 -14.12 2.85
CA ASN A 32 6.57 -13.52 1.72
C ASN A 32 5.67 -12.68 0.83
N GLN A 33 4.45 -13.15 0.53
CA GLN A 33 3.50 -12.40 -0.27
C GLN A 33 3.05 -11.14 0.44
N LEU A 34 2.79 -11.24 1.73
CA LEU A 34 2.39 -10.10 2.55
C LEU A 34 3.51 -9.06 2.63
N GLU A 35 4.74 -9.49 2.86
CA GLU A 35 5.90 -8.60 2.90
C GLU A 35 6.09 -7.92 1.55
N ARG A 36 6.07 -8.68 0.45
CA ARG A 36 6.25 -8.15 -0.90
C ARG A 36 5.21 -7.07 -1.22
N SER A 37 3.93 -7.40 -1.07
CA SER A 37 2.86 -6.45 -1.41
C SER A 37 2.85 -5.26 -0.46
N GLY A 38 2.98 -5.50 0.84
CA GLY A 38 2.93 -4.45 1.86
C GLY A 38 4.06 -3.43 1.76
N THR A 39 5.24 -3.86 1.32
CA THR A 39 6.39 -2.95 1.13
C THR A 39 6.37 -2.29 -0.24
N SER A 40 5.74 -2.93 -1.24
CA SER A 40 5.63 -2.37 -2.59
C SER A 40 4.76 -1.13 -2.66
N ILE A 41 3.81 -0.98 -1.74
CA ILE A 41 2.96 0.22 -1.67
C ILE A 41 3.85 1.47 -1.58
N GLY A 42 4.68 1.53 -0.55
CA GLY A 42 5.56 2.68 -0.31
C GLY A 42 6.65 2.82 -1.35
N ALA A 43 7.17 1.70 -1.86
CA ALA A 43 8.20 1.72 -2.89
C ALA A 43 7.69 2.43 -4.15
N ASN A 44 6.47 2.12 -4.58
CA ASN A 44 5.87 2.75 -5.76
C ASN A 44 5.48 4.21 -5.52
N ILE A 45 5.07 4.55 -4.31
CA ILE A 45 4.81 5.95 -3.95
C ILE A 45 6.12 6.75 -4.05
N ARG A 46 7.22 6.18 -3.59
CA ARG A 46 8.54 6.83 -3.70
C ARG A 46 8.95 7.02 -5.15
N GLU A 47 8.77 5.99 -5.98
CA GLU A 47 9.09 6.08 -7.40
C GLU A 47 8.24 7.12 -8.11
N ALA A 48 6.98 7.28 -7.71
CA ALA A 48 6.09 8.29 -8.27
C ALA A 48 6.65 9.70 -8.07
N LYS A 49 7.32 9.95 -6.95
CA LYS A 49 7.95 11.23 -6.64
C LYS A 49 8.99 11.64 -7.70
N TYR A 50 9.61 10.66 -8.34
CA TYR A 50 10.65 10.88 -9.34
C TYR A 50 10.16 10.56 -10.76
N ALA A 51 8.85 10.57 -10.95
CA ALA A 51 8.24 10.26 -12.25
C ALA A 51 8.60 11.29 -13.32
N HIS A 52 8.61 10.85 -14.58
CA HIS A 52 8.96 11.68 -15.74
C HIS A 52 7.79 12.47 -16.29
N GLY A 53 6.76 12.70 -15.52
CA GLY A 53 5.59 13.47 -15.93
C GLY A 53 4.36 12.92 -15.27
N LYS A 54 3.21 13.55 -15.54
CA LYS A 54 1.95 13.21 -14.88
C LYS A 54 1.46 11.79 -15.20
N ALA A 55 1.61 11.35 -16.44
CA ALA A 55 1.19 10.01 -16.84
C ALA A 55 1.99 8.93 -16.12
N ASP A 56 3.30 9.11 -16.00
CA ASP A 56 4.17 8.17 -15.28
C ASP A 56 3.85 8.20 -13.78
N PHE A 57 3.61 9.40 -13.24
CA PHE A 57 3.21 9.57 -11.85
C PHE A 57 1.93 8.76 -11.55
N VAL A 58 0.90 8.90 -12.39
CA VAL A 58 -0.36 8.16 -12.25
C VAL A 58 -0.09 6.66 -12.35
N ALA A 59 0.73 6.23 -13.31
CA ALA A 59 1.04 4.81 -13.49
C ALA A 59 1.66 4.21 -12.22
N LYS A 60 2.59 4.91 -11.58
CA LYS A 60 3.23 4.45 -10.34
C LYS A 60 2.24 4.38 -9.19
N LEU A 61 1.37 5.37 -9.06
CA LEU A 61 0.35 5.37 -8.01
C LEU A 61 -0.69 4.25 -8.23
N GLN A 62 -1.00 3.94 -9.49
CA GLN A 62 -1.91 2.83 -9.81
C GLN A 62 -1.33 1.48 -9.42
N ILE A 63 -0.01 1.30 -9.58
CA ILE A 63 0.66 0.08 -9.12
C ILE A 63 0.58 0.00 -7.59
N SER A 64 0.84 1.12 -6.90
CA SER A 64 0.75 1.18 -5.45
C SER A 64 -0.66 0.83 -4.97
N LEU A 65 -1.69 1.35 -5.64
CA LEU A 65 -3.09 1.08 -5.33
C LEU A 65 -3.41 -0.42 -5.48
N LYS A 66 -2.95 -1.03 -6.54
CA LYS A 66 -3.11 -2.47 -6.77
C LYS A 66 -2.49 -3.28 -5.63
N GLU A 67 -1.31 -2.85 -5.17
CA GLU A 67 -0.63 -3.50 -4.06
C GLU A 67 -1.39 -3.35 -2.75
N CYS A 68 -2.11 -2.23 -2.54
CA CYS A 68 -2.99 -2.06 -1.39
C CYS A 68 -4.07 -3.14 -1.36
N TYR A 69 -4.74 -3.36 -2.49
CA TYR A 69 -5.80 -4.38 -2.58
C TYR A 69 -5.23 -5.77 -2.32
N GLU A 70 -4.05 -6.07 -2.86
CA GLU A 70 -3.41 -7.36 -2.64
C GLU A 70 -3.02 -7.55 -1.17
N THR A 71 -2.47 -6.51 -0.55
CA THR A 71 -2.09 -6.55 0.87
C THR A 71 -3.32 -6.79 1.76
N GLU A 72 -4.43 -6.13 1.46
CA GLU A 72 -5.68 -6.33 2.19
C GLU A 72 -6.13 -7.80 2.11
N TYR A 73 -6.01 -8.40 0.93
CA TYR A 73 -6.35 -9.81 0.76
C TYR A 73 -5.49 -10.71 1.65
N TRP A 74 -4.17 -10.52 1.63
CA TRP A 74 -3.27 -11.36 2.44
C TRP A 74 -3.51 -11.19 3.94
N LEU A 75 -3.80 -9.96 4.37
CA LEU A 75 -4.12 -9.68 5.78
C LEU A 75 -5.41 -10.39 6.19
N GLU A 76 -6.45 -10.30 5.37
CA GLU A 76 -7.73 -10.96 5.63
C GLU A 76 -7.57 -12.48 5.67
N LEU A 77 -6.80 -13.03 4.72
CA LEU A 77 -6.54 -14.47 4.67
C LEU A 77 -5.81 -14.94 5.93
N ALA A 78 -4.79 -14.20 6.36
CA ALA A 78 -4.03 -14.54 7.55
C ALA A 78 -4.90 -14.54 8.81
N GLN A 79 -5.81 -13.59 8.90
CA GLN A 79 -6.72 -13.48 10.03
C GLN A 79 -7.77 -14.59 10.04
N LYS A 80 -8.39 -14.85 8.88
CA LYS A 80 -9.42 -15.90 8.76
C LYS A 80 -8.84 -17.29 8.97
N SER A 81 -7.57 -17.47 8.67
CA SER A 81 -6.85 -18.73 8.88
C SER A 81 -6.28 -18.84 10.31
N GLU A 82 -6.52 -17.82 11.13
CA GLU A 82 -6.06 -17.77 12.54
C GLU A 82 -4.52 -17.82 12.67
N ILE A 83 -3.81 -17.40 11.62
CA ILE A 83 -2.34 -17.31 11.62
C ILE A 83 -1.89 -16.09 12.42
N VAL A 84 -2.67 -15.00 12.35
CA VAL A 84 -2.45 -13.77 13.10
C VAL A 84 -3.74 -13.37 13.80
N SER A 85 -3.62 -12.57 14.87
CA SER A 85 -4.78 -12.15 15.65
C SER A 85 -5.60 -11.12 14.87
N GLU A 86 -6.92 -11.11 15.12
CA GLU A 86 -7.83 -10.11 14.56
C GLU A 86 -7.37 -8.69 14.90
N GLU A 87 -6.93 -8.49 16.14
CA GLU A 87 -6.50 -7.18 16.62
C GLU A 87 -5.31 -6.64 15.82
N SER A 88 -4.31 -7.49 15.54
CA SER A 88 -3.14 -7.12 14.75
C SER A 88 -3.53 -6.67 13.34
N VAL A 89 -4.46 -7.40 12.73
CA VAL A 89 -4.89 -7.15 11.34
C VAL A 89 -5.80 -5.94 11.23
N LYS A 90 -6.68 -5.74 12.21
CA LYS A 90 -7.68 -4.65 12.18
C LYS A 90 -7.03 -3.27 11.98
N SER A 91 -5.99 -2.98 12.74
CA SER A 91 -5.27 -1.71 12.64
C SER A 91 -4.58 -1.56 11.29
N LEU A 92 -3.97 -2.63 10.80
CA LEU A 92 -3.29 -2.62 9.49
C LEU A 92 -4.28 -2.44 8.34
N LEU A 93 -5.44 -3.10 8.40
CA LEU A 93 -6.48 -2.94 7.38
C LEU A 93 -7.01 -1.51 7.36
N HIS A 94 -7.19 -0.91 8.55
CA HIS A 94 -7.61 0.49 8.66
C HIS A 94 -6.62 1.42 7.97
N ASP A 95 -5.34 1.26 8.27
CA ASP A 95 -4.29 2.13 7.72
C ASP A 95 -4.08 1.89 6.22
N CYS A 96 -4.17 0.65 5.77
CA CYS A 96 -4.10 0.33 4.35
C CYS A 96 -5.26 0.99 3.59
N GLY A 97 -6.46 0.97 4.19
CA GLY A 97 -7.63 1.66 3.63
C GLY A 97 -7.44 3.17 3.53
N THR A 98 -6.80 3.78 4.53
CA THR A 98 -6.50 5.22 4.50
C THR A 98 -5.53 5.54 3.35
N ILE A 99 -4.47 4.76 3.21
CA ILE A 99 -3.49 4.91 2.13
C ILE A 99 -4.21 4.75 0.77
N ARG A 100 -5.04 3.74 0.65
CA ARG A 100 -5.78 3.45 -0.58
C ARG A 100 -6.66 4.64 -1.00
N ARG A 101 -7.40 5.22 -0.06
CA ARG A 101 -8.25 6.38 -0.33
C ARG A 101 -7.43 7.59 -0.76
N MET A 102 -6.28 7.81 -0.15
CA MET A 102 -5.37 8.91 -0.51
C MET A 102 -4.79 8.70 -1.92
N LEU A 103 -4.44 7.46 -2.26
CA LEU A 103 -3.95 7.12 -3.60
C LEU A 103 -5.02 7.41 -4.65
N ILE A 104 -6.26 6.99 -4.41
CA ILE A 104 -7.38 7.21 -5.33
C ILE A 104 -7.59 8.72 -5.54
N ALA A 105 -7.59 9.50 -4.47
CA ALA A 105 -7.76 10.95 -4.55
C ALA A 105 -6.63 11.60 -5.37
N SER A 106 -5.40 11.20 -5.13
CA SER A 106 -4.23 11.74 -5.84
C SER A 106 -4.24 11.37 -7.32
N ILE A 107 -4.60 10.13 -7.63
CA ILE A 107 -4.73 9.65 -9.02
C ILE A 107 -5.80 10.47 -9.75
N ASN A 108 -6.97 10.62 -9.15
CA ASN A 108 -8.09 11.33 -9.77
C ASN A 108 -7.76 12.80 -10.01
N THR A 109 -7.14 13.48 -9.03
CA THR A 109 -6.73 14.87 -9.17
C THR A 109 -5.73 15.03 -10.33
N THR A 110 -4.75 14.14 -10.42
CA THR A 110 -3.73 14.20 -11.47
C THR A 110 -4.32 13.92 -12.85
N LYS A 111 -5.23 12.95 -12.96
CA LYS A 111 -5.94 12.66 -14.21
C LYS A 111 -6.77 13.84 -14.67
N ASP A 112 -7.48 14.50 -13.76
CA ASP A 112 -8.25 15.70 -14.08
C ASP A 112 -7.34 16.80 -14.62
N ASN A 113 -6.19 17.01 -14.00
CA ASN A 113 -5.21 18.00 -14.46
C ASN A 113 -4.66 17.67 -15.84
N LEU A 114 -4.41 16.38 -16.12
CA LEU A 114 -3.97 15.91 -17.43
C LEU A 114 -5.01 16.23 -18.50
N ASN A 115 -6.26 15.93 -18.22
CA ASN A 115 -7.37 16.19 -19.17
C ASN A 115 -7.55 17.67 -19.43
N LYS A 116 -7.37 18.51 -18.42
CA LYS A 116 -7.47 19.98 -18.56
C LYS A 116 -6.32 20.57 -19.38
N SER A 117 -5.16 19.90 -19.38
CA SER A 117 -3.96 20.36 -20.10
C SER A 117 -4.04 20.09 -21.60
N GLU A 118 -4.94 19.21 -22.01
CA GLU A 118 -5.18 18.87 -23.41
C GLU A 118 -6.22 19.79 -24.01
#